data_bf6b063520fa8416ea1873490c54952c
#
_entry.id   bf6b063520fa8416ea1873490c54952c
#
_cell.length_a   1.000
_cell.length_b   1.000
_cell.length_c   1.000
_cell.angle_alpha   90.00
_cell.angle_beta   90.00
_cell.angle_gamma   90.00
#
_symmetry.space_group_name_H-M   'P 1'
#
loop_
_entity.id
_entity.type
_entity.pdbx_description
1 polymer ?
#
loop_
_entity_poly.entity_id
_entity_poly.type
_entity_poly.pdbx_seq_one_letter_code
_entity_poly.pdbx_strand_id
1 'polypeptide(L)'
;MKIYVDESGDLGFGQRASRYFVLAALVVRDEQTIRRCFKKIRQRKLKKSLRDLPEFKYNNTKGLIKDRILQCIADCDLDIAYAVLRKDQVYGRLRDKQQIVYNYLTGSLISSIANQYTIEGCIYVCMDKSMYSLQRDHFDDYLAYRMFDNGVPCATPLDQLVIEHVDSRTEPCIQAADFAAGAVHQRYRDDDETYYSIIEPKTTIALDFFKGRQK
;
A
#
# COMPACT_ATOMS: atom_id res chain seq x y z
N MET A 1 11.28 -12.27 -1.77
CA MET A 1 10.84 -10.96 -1.26
C MET A 1 9.33 -10.93 -1.17
N LYS A 2 8.76 -10.37 -0.09
CA LYS A 2 7.29 -10.23 0.05
C LYS A 2 6.91 -8.76 0.14
N ILE A 3 5.93 -8.36 -0.65
CA ILE A 3 5.42 -6.99 -0.76
C ILE A 3 3.92 -7.02 -0.45
N TYR A 4 3.48 -6.27 0.53
CA TYR A 4 2.07 -6.14 0.91
C TYR A 4 1.56 -4.77 0.51
N VAL A 5 0.51 -4.71 -0.31
CA VAL A 5 0.00 -3.47 -0.90
C VAL A 5 -1.44 -3.23 -0.45
N ASP A 6 -1.71 -2.01 -0.03
CA ASP A 6 -3.06 -1.52 0.23
C ASP A 6 -3.21 -0.05 -0.17
N GLU A 7 -4.44 0.46 -0.21
CA GLU A 7 -4.76 1.80 -0.67
C GLU A 7 -5.48 2.65 0.37
N SER A 8 -5.43 3.96 0.17
CA SER A 8 -6.25 4.94 0.89
C SER A 8 -6.76 6.03 -0.03
N GLY A 9 -8.02 6.40 0.15
CA GLY A 9 -8.77 7.24 -0.76
C GLY A 9 -9.58 6.43 -1.76
N ASP A 10 -10.13 7.09 -2.77
CA ASP A 10 -10.89 6.47 -3.85
C ASP A 10 -10.38 6.93 -5.21
N LEU A 11 -10.61 6.15 -6.27
CA LEU A 11 -10.27 6.50 -7.66
C LEU A 11 -11.41 7.22 -8.39
N GLY A 12 -12.49 7.58 -7.70
CA GLY A 12 -13.55 8.39 -8.29
C GLY A 12 -13.07 9.80 -8.62
N PHE A 13 -13.67 10.42 -9.64
CA PHE A 13 -13.40 11.80 -10.06
C PHE A 13 -14.61 12.72 -9.90
N GLY A 14 -15.66 12.26 -9.22
CA GLY A 14 -16.85 13.05 -8.90
C GLY A 14 -16.62 14.08 -7.79
N GLN A 15 -17.62 14.95 -7.57
CA GLN A 15 -17.55 16.05 -6.58
C GLN A 15 -17.29 15.59 -5.13
N ARG A 16 -17.68 14.36 -4.78
CA ARG A 16 -17.51 13.78 -3.43
C ARG A 16 -16.26 12.93 -3.30
N ALA A 17 -15.51 12.74 -4.38
CA ALA A 17 -14.31 11.92 -4.39
C ALA A 17 -13.15 12.61 -3.65
N SER A 18 -12.29 11.83 -3.02
CA SER A 18 -11.08 12.35 -2.37
C SER A 18 -10.18 13.05 -3.38
N ARG A 19 -9.46 14.09 -2.96
CA ARG A 19 -8.49 14.80 -3.83
C ARG A 19 -7.27 13.95 -4.16
N TYR A 20 -6.91 13.06 -3.25
CA TYR A 20 -5.74 12.19 -3.36
C TYR A 20 -6.16 10.73 -3.34
N PHE A 21 -5.38 9.91 -4.05
CA PHE A 21 -5.40 8.46 -3.92
C PHE A 21 -3.97 8.01 -3.61
N VAL A 22 -3.82 7.12 -2.64
CA VAL A 22 -2.52 6.65 -2.17
C VAL A 22 -2.49 5.14 -2.26
N LEU A 23 -1.40 4.61 -2.81
CA LEU A 23 -1.00 3.21 -2.67
C LEU A 23 0.20 3.16 -1.73
N ALA A 24 0.19 2.26 -0.75
CA ALA A 24 1.35 1.97 0.07
C ALA A 24 1.73 0.49 -0.07
N ALA A 25 3.02 0.24 -0.10
CA ALA A 25 3.60 -1.09 -0.17
C ALA A 25 4.59 -1.29 0.97
N LEU A 26 4.48 -2.39 1.69
CA LEU A 26 5.44 -2.81 2.70
C LEU A 26 6.33 -3.91 2.14
N VAL A 27 7.63 -3.67 2.06
CA VAL A 27 8.64 -4.69 1.75
C VAL A 27 9.02 -5.36 3.06
N VAL A 28 8.48 -6.56 3.31
CA VAL A 28 8.55 -7.23 4.61
C VAL A 28 9.62 -8.31 4.60
N ARG A 29 10.54 -8.24 5.57
CA ARG A 29 11.58 -9.26 5.78
C ARG A 29 11.15 -10.32 6.78
N ASP A 30 10.43 -9.91 7.84
CA ASP A 30 9.88 -10.84 8.85
C ASP A 30 8.39 -10.52 9.16
N GLU A 31 7.50 -11.30 8.57
CA GLU A 31 6.05 -11.20 8.82
C GLU A 31 5.66 -11.46 10.29
N GLN A 32 6.43 -12.31 10.98
CA GLN A 32 6.10 -12.71 12.35
C GLN A 32 6.18 -11.51 13.30
N THR A 33 7.07 -10.55 13.05
CA THR A 33 7.15 -9.33 13.85
C THR A 33 5.86 -8.52 13.75
N ILE A 34 5.32 -8.35 12.53
CA ILE A 34 4.05 -7.63 12.29
C ILE A 34 2.89 -8.40 12.93
N ARG A 35 2.81 -9.72 12.73
CA ARG A 35 1.76 -10.58 13.32
C ARG A 35 1.76 -10.50 14.85
N ARG A 36 2.93 -10.56 15.49
CA ARG A 36 3.09 -10.38 16.94
C ARG A 36 2.70 -9.00 17.41
N CYS A 37 3.03 -7.97 16.65
CA CYS A 37 2.65 -6.59 16.88
C CYS A 37 1.13 -6.44 17.00
N PHE A 38 0.40 -6.81 15.96
CA PHE A 38 -1.07 -6.72 15.93
C PHE A 38 -1.72 -7.56 17.03
N LYS A 39 -1.23 -8.78 17.27
CA LYS A 39 -1.68 -9.65 18.37
C LYS A 39 -1.48 -8.99 19.73
N LYS A 40 -0.31 -8.39 19.99
CA LYS A 40 0.00 -7.70 21.25
C LYS A 40 -0.91 -6.48 21.47
N ILE A 41 -1.16 -5.68 20.42
CA ILE A 41 -2.03 -4.53 20.50
C ILE A 41 -3.47 -4.99 20.81
N ARG A 42 -3.97 -5.99 20.07
CA ARG A 42 -5.31 -6.55 20.27
C ARG A 42 -5.52 -7.05 21.69
N GLN A 43 -4.56 -7.81 22.22
CA GLN A 43 -4.68 -8.42 23.54
C GLN A 43 -4.46 -7.47 24.71
N ARG A 44 -3.52 -6.52 24.59
CA ARG A 44 -3.01 -5.74 25.73
C ARG A 44 -3.44 -4.28 25.73
N LYS A 45 -3.81 -3.73 24.58
CA LYS A 45 -4.05 -2.28 24.42
C LYS A 45 -5.50 -1.94 24.12
N LEU A 46 -6.32 -2.92 23.75
CA LEU A 46 -7.74 -2.72 23.48
C LEU A 46 -8.60 -3.10 24.68
N LYS A 47 -9.72 -2.39 24.83
CA LYS A 47 -10.82 -2.82 25.69
C LYS A 47 -11.33 -4.19 25.23
N LYS A 48 -11.83 -5.02 26.15
CA LYS A 48 -12.30 -6.38 25.87
C LYS A 48 -13.30 -6.42 24.68
N SER A 49 -14.23 -5.47 24.64
CA SER A 49 -15.23 -5.35 23.56
C SER A 49 -14.66 -5.03 22.16
N LEU A 50 -13.40 -4.59 22.06
CA LEU A 50 -12.75 -4.27 20.79
C LEU A 50 -11.73 -5.33 20.36
N ARG A 51 -11.52 -6.37 21.17
CA ARG A 51 -10.55 -7.42 20.87
C ARG A 51 -11.00 -8.35 19.76
N ASP A 52 -12.32 -8.49 19.61
CA ASP A 52 -12.95 -9.38 18.63
C ASP A 52 -13.28 -8.67 17.31
N LEU A 53 -12.80 -7.43 17.11
CA LEU A 53 -12.91 -6.76 15.83
C LEU A 53 -12.24 -7.64 14.75
N PRO A 54 -12.90 -7.87 13.59
CA PRO A 54 -12.37 -8.74 12.55
C PRO A 54 -11.04 -8.22 12.00
N GLU A 55 -10.91 -6.89 11.88
CA GLU A 55 -9.71 -6.23 11.37
C GLU A 55 -9.51 -4.85 12.03
N PHE A 56 -8.29 -4.34 11.97
CA PHE A 56 -8.01 -2.93 12.18
C PHE A 56 -8.00 -2.22 10.83
N LYS A 57 -8.75 -1.12 10.73
CA LYS A 57 -8.67 -0.20 9.58
C LYS A 57 -8.28 1.19 10.06
N TYR A 58 -7.40 1.83 9.32
CA TYR A 58 -6.90 3.16 9.66
C TYR A 58 -8.03 4.16 9.92
N ASN A 59 -9.00 4.23 9.02
CA ASN A 59 -10.10 5.20 9.10
C ASN A 59 -11.02 4.97 10.31
N ASN A 60 -11.15 3.72 10.78
CA ASN A 60 -12.03 3.35 11.89
C ASN A 60 -11.31 3.27 13.23
N THR A 61 -9.98 3.43 13.24
CA THR A 61 -9.17 3.31 14.46
C THR A 61 -8.97 4.67 15.11
N LYS A 62 -9.12 4.74 16.44
CA LYS A 62 -8.92 5.97 17.22
C LYS A 62 -7.43 6.33 17.32
N GLY A 63 -7.12 7.63 17.45
CA GLY A 63 -5.79 8.21 17.42
C GLY A 63 -4.75 7.46 18.25
N LEU A 64 -4.98 7.26 19.55
CA LEU A 64 -4.03 6.55 20.42
C LEU A 64 -3.71 5.11 19.96
N ILE A 65 -4.66 4.44 19.31
CA ILE A 65 -4.42 3.09 18.76
C ILE A 65 -3.69 3.19 17.43
N LYS A 66 -4.00 4.21 16.61
CA LYS A 66 -3.24 4.51 15.39
C LYS A 66 -1.75 4.71 15.71
N ASP A 67 -1.45 5.59 16.67
CA ASP A 67 -0.05 5.83 17.11
C ASP A 67 0.66 4.52 17.44
N ARG A 68 0.01 3.68 18.26
CA ARG A 68 0.60 2.40 18.68
C ARG A 68 0.82 1.41 17.55
N ILE A 69 -0.13 1.36 16.59
CA ILE A 69 0.02 0.48 15.44
C ILE A 69 1.15 0.99 14.55
N LEU A 70 1.18 2.28 14.22
CA LEU A 70 2.21 2.87 13.39
C LEU A 70 3.60 2.77 14.04
N GLN A 71 3.70 3.04 15.35
CA GLN A 71 4.96 2.86 16.06
C GLN A 71 5.44 1.40 16.02
N CYS A 72 4.52 0.45 16.20
CA CYS A 72 4.86 -0.95 16.13
C CYS A 72 5.25 -1.41 14.71
N ILE A 73 4.65 -0.82 13.66
CA ILE A 73 5.07 -1.01 12.27
C ILE A 73 6.49 -0.46 12.07
N ALA A 74 6.76 0.75 12.57
CA ALA A 74 8.07 1.39 12.49
C ALA A 74 9.17 0.59 13.21
N ASP A 75 8.82 -0.18 14.25
CA ASP A 75 9.76 -1.05 15.00
C ASP A 75 10.00 -2.40 14.28
N CYS A 76 9.23 -2.73 13.23
CA CYS A 76 9.39 -3.98 12.48
C CYS A 76 10.52 -3.88 11.44
N ASP A 77 11.05 -5.05 11.03
CA ASP A 77 12.03 -5.15 9.94
C ASP A 77 11.32 -5.14 8.58
N LEU A 78 11.03 -3.95 8.13
CA LEU A 78 10.38 -3.68 6.84
C LEU A 78 10.80 -2.32 6.30
N ASP A 79 10.57 -2.11 5.02
CA ASP A 79 10.61 -0.80 4.37
C ASP A 79 9.23 -0.44 3.84
N ILE A 80 8.98 0.86 3.72
CA ILE A 80 7.73 1.41 3.20
C ILE A 80 8.01 2.12 1.88
N ALA A 81 7.20 1.80 0.88
CA ALA A 81 7.13 2.52 -0.38
C ALA A 81 5.71 3.04 -0.60
N TYR A 82 5.55 4.21 -1.20
CA TYR A 82 4.22 4.68 -1.53
C TYR A 82 4.17 5.46 -2.85
N ALA A 83 2.98 5.50 -3.44
CA ALA A 83 2.65 6.32 -4.59
C ALA A 83 1.42 7.17 -4.29
N VAL A 84 1.52 8.48 -4.53
CA VAL A 84 0.41 9.43 -4.37
C VAL A 84 -0.03 9.92 -5.71
N LEU A 85 -1.33 9.84 -5.99
CA LEU A 85 -1.97 10.41 -7.16
C LEU A 85 -2.70 11.71 -6.77
N ARG A 86 -2.31 12.82 -7.40
CA ARG A 86 -3.07 14.09 -7.34
C ARG A 86 -4.16 14.06 -8.40
N LYS A 87 -5.39 13.73 -8.01
CA LYS A 87 -6.48 13.48 -8.96
C LYS A 87 -6.91 14.72 -9.77
N ASP A 88 -6.76 15.91 -9.20
CA ASP A 88 -7.02 17.17 -9.90
C ASP A 88 -6.07 17.39 -11.09
N GLN A 89 -4.90 16.77 -11.09
CA GLN A 89 -3.88 16.86 -12.14
C GLN A 89 -3.99 15.74 -13.19
N VAL A 90 -4.90 14.78 -13.02
CA VAL A 90 -5.11 13.68 -13.98
C VAL A 90 -5.76 14.19 -15.25
N TYR A 91 -5.23 13.78 -16.40
CA TYR A 91 -5.81 14.12 -17.71
C TYR A 91 -7.28 13.72 -17.80
N GLY A 92 -8.14 14.58 -18.37
CA GLY A 92 -9.57 14.32 -18.52
C GLY A 92 -9.89 12.97 -19.15
N ARG A 93 -9.14 12.59 -20.19
CA ARG A 93 -9.29 11.30 -20.91
C ARG A 93 -9.01 10.04 -20.07
N LEU A 94 -8.39 10.18 -18.90
CA LEU A 94 -8.09 9.08 -17.99
C LEU A 94 -9.07 8.98 -16.83
N ARG A 95 -9.90 9.99 -16.59
CA ARG A 95 -10.81 10.03 -15.45
C ARG A 95 -11.87 8.94 -15.50
N ASP A 96 -12.28 8.52 -16.68
CA ASP A 96 -13.22 7.41 -16.88
C ASP A 96 -12.52 6.05 -17.03
N LYS A 97 -11.19 6.03 -16.89
CA LYS A 97 -10.34 4.84 -17.04
C LYS A 97 -9.62 4.50 -15.74
N GLN A 98 -10.35 4.43 -14.65
CA GLN A 98 -9.83 4.22 -13.30
C GLN A 98 -8.90 3.01 -13.20
N GLN A 99 -9.25 1.91 -13.88
CA GLN A 99 -8.44 0.69 -13.91
C GLN A 99 -7.05 0.93 -14.53
N ILE A 100 -6.97 1.71 -15.61
CA ILE A 100 -5.69 2.04 -16.26
C ILE A 100 -4.83 2.88 -15.31
N VAL A 101 -5.45 3.84 -14.61
CA VAL A 101 -4.76 4.68 -13.63
C VAL A 101 -4.25 3.83 -12.46
N TYR A 102 -5.09 2.95 -11.94
CA TYR A 102 -4.74 2.02 -10.88
C TYR A 102 -3.55 1.13 -11.26
N ASN A 103 -3.67 0.45 -12.40
CA ASN A 103 -2.63 -0.45 -12.91
C ASN A 103 -1.30 0.29 -13.10
N TYR A 104 -1.35 1.49 -13.68
CA TYR A 104 -0.16 2.31 -13.88
C TYR A 104 0.53 2.70 -12.57
N LEU A 105 -0.23 3.13 -11.56
CA LEU A 105 0.31 3.50 -10.25
C LEU A 105 0.94 2.29 -9.55
N THR A 106 0.22 1.17 -9.51
CA THR A 106 0.71 -0.06 -8.88
C THR A 106 1.94 -0.60 -9.61
N GLY A 107 1.89 -0.69 -10.93
CA GLY A 107 3.02 -1.13 -11.72
C GLY A 107 4.26 -0.24 -11.53
N SER A 108 4.07 1.08 -11.47
CA SER A 108 5.17 2.02 -11.22
C SER A 108 5.76 1.86 -9.82
N LEU A 109 4.92 1.67 -8.80
CA LEU A 109 5.38 1.46 -7.42
C LEU A 109 6.16 0.15 -7.29
N ILE A 110 5.60 -0.96 -7.78
CA ILE A 110 6.25 -2.28 -7.69
C ILE A 110 7.54 -2.32 -8.52
N SER A 111 7.57 -1.72 -9.73
CA SER A 111 8.79 -1.61 -10.52
C SER A 111 9.87 -0.79 -9.80
N SER A 112 9.50 0.29 -9.12
CA SER A 112 10.45 1.10 -8.34
C SER A 112 11.03 0.31 -7.16
N ILE A 113 10.20 -0.50 -6.49
CA ILE A 113 10.66 -1.42 -5.44
C ILE A 113 11.64 -2.45 -6.03
N ALA A 114 11.26 -3.10 -7.13
CA ALA A 114 12.09 -4.12 -7.75
C ALA A 114 13.45 -3.57 -8.23
N ASN A 115 13.51 -2.31 -8.66
CA ASN A 115 14.75 -1.66 -9.06
C ASN A 115 15.65 -1.27 -7.87
N GLN A 116 15.06 -1.07 -6.69
CA GLN A 116 15.82 -0.63 -5.51
C GLN A 116 16.46 -1.80 -4.76
N TYR A 117 15.88 -2.99 -4.86
CA TYR A 117 16.34 -4.16 -4.10
C TYR A 117 16.98 -5.20 -5.03
N THR A 118 18.08 -5.81 -4.58
CA THR A 118 18.58 -7.03 -5.20
C THR A 118 17.61 -8.16 -4.91
N ILE A 119 16.99 -8.70 -5.96
CA ILE A 119 15.98 -9.73 -5.82
C ILE A 119 16.62 -11.10 -6.04
N GLU A 120 16.67 -11.89 -4.98
CA GLU A 120 17.03 -13.30 -5.03
C GLU A 120 15.77 -14.15 -4.87
N GLY A 121 15.45 -14.97 -5.89
CA GLY A 121 14.27 -15.85 -5.88
C GLY A 121 12.94 -15.12 -6.14
N CYS A 122 11.84 -15.68 -5.63
CA CYS A 122 10.48 -15.23 -5.92
C CYS A 122 10.13 -13.89 -5.28
N ILE A 123 9.35 -13.09 -6.02
CA ILE A 123 8.65 -11.90 -5.55
C ILE A 123 7.19 -12.28 -5.29
N TYR A 124 6.73 -12.08 -4.08
CA TYR A 124 5.33 -12.23 -3.72
C TYR A 124 4.72 -10.85 -3.53
N VAL A 125 3.71 -10.51 -4.33
CA VAL A 125 2.91 -9.30 -4.19
C VAL A 125 1.55 -9.68 -3.63
N CYS A 126 1.31 -9.33 -2.38
CA CYS A 126 0.05 -9.62 -1.69
C CYS A 126 -0.81 -8.35 -1.67
N MET A 127 -2.05 -8.46 -2.13
CA MET A 127 -3.01 -7.36 -2.22
C MET A 127 -4.34 -7.74 -1.57
N ASP A 128 -5.11 -6.74 -1.07
CA ASP A 128 -6.45 -7.05 -0.56
C ASP A 128 -7.35 -7.55 -1.69
N LYS A 129 -8.04 -8.66 -1.44
CA LYS A 129 -8.99 -9.26 -2.40
C LYS A 129 -10.22 -8.38 -2.68
N SER A 130 -10.52 -7.40 -1.82
CA SER A 130 -11.63 -6.45 -2.02
C SER A 130 -11.33 -5.44 -3.14
N MET A 131 -10.07 -5.33 -3.55
CA MET A 131 -9.65 -4.46 -4.63
C MET A 131 -10.20 -4.96 -5.98
N TYR A 132 -11.04 -4.18 -6.60
CA TYR A 132 -11.55 -4.30 -8.00
C TYR A 132 -11.72 -5.73 -8.53
N SER A 133 -12.70 -6.46 -8.01
CA SER A 133 -12.94 -7.90 -8.25
C SER A 133 -13.18 -8.30 -9.73
N LEU A 134 -13.42 -7.34 -10.63
CA LEU A 134 -13.87 -7.62 -12.00
C LEU A 134 -12.76 -7.74 -13.05
N GLN A 135 -11.48 -7.47 -12.72
CA GLN A 135 -10.39 -7.46 -13.70
C GLN A 135 -9.03 -7.94 -13.13
N ARG A 136 -9.05 -8.86 -12.19
CA ARG A 136 -7.81 -9.35 -11.55
C ARG A 136 -6.83 -9.95 -12.56
N ASP A 137 -7.31 -10.84 -13.43
CA ASP A 137 -6.46 -11.50 -14.41
C ASP A 137 -5.73 -10.50 -15.31
N HIS A 138 -6.44 -9.48 -15.81
CA HIS A 138 -5.82 -8.40 -16.59
C HIS A 138 -4.85 -7.53 -15.79
N PHE A 139 -5.06 -7.38 -14.49
CA PHE A 139 -4.15 -6.68 -13.62
C PHE A 139 -2.87 -7.48 -13.39
N ASP A 140 -3.01 -8.77 -13.10
CA ASP A 140 -1.89 -9.66 -12.84
C ASP A 140 -0.98 -9.77 -14.08
N ASP A 141 -1.58 -9.94 -15.27
CA ASP A 141 -0.88 -9.92 -16.56
C ASP A 141 -0.16 -8.57 -16.79
N TYR A 142 -0.82 -7.45 -16.51
CA TYR A 142 -0.22 -6.13 -16.65
C TYR A 142 0.96 -5.94 -15.70
N LEU A 143 0.84 -6.35 -14.45
CA LEU A 143 1.91 -6.21 -13.47
C LEU A 143 3.11 -7.08 -13.85
N ALA A 144 2.86 -8.32 -14.27
CA ALA A 144 3.89 -9.20 -14.80
C ALA A 144 4.61 -8.55 -16.00
N TYR A 145 3.86 -8.09 -17.00
CA TYR A 145 4.41 -7.40 -18.17
C TYR A 145 5.28 -6.19 -17.76
N ARG A 146 4.80 -5.34 -16.86
CA ARG A 146 5.52 -4.14 -16.38
C ARG A 146 6.82 -4.47 -15.69
N MET A 147 6.87 -5.57 -14.95
CA MET A 147 8.09 -6.03 -14.27
C MET A 147 9.17 -6.47 -15.25
N PHE A 148 8.77 -7.04 -16.39
CA PHE A 148 9.72 -7.57 -17.39
C PHE A 148 10.11 -6.56 -18.47
N ASP A 149 9.18 -5.71 -18.92
CA ASP A 149 9.40 -4.75 -20.03
C ASP A 149 10.32 -3.58 -19.63
N ASN A 150 10.37 -3.22 -18.34
CA ASN A 150 11.19 -2.09 -17.88
C ASN A 150 12.67 -2.42 -17.67
N GLY A 151 13.16 -3.55 -18.20
CA GLY A 151 14.57 -3.92 -18.07
C GLY A 151 15.00 -4.00 -16.60
N VAL A 152 14.06 -4.28 -15.67
CA VAL A 152 14.44 -4.66 -14.33
C VAL A 152 15.40 -5.83 -14.52
N PRO A 153 16.67 -5.74 -14.09
CA PRO A 153 17.57 -6.87 -14.14
C PRO A 153 17.09 -7.87 -13.09
N CYS A 154 15.91 -8.44 -13.37
CA CYS A 154 15.48 -9.62 -12.68
C CYS A 154 16.28 -10.74 -13.32
N ALA A 155 17.32 -11.18 -12.64
CA ALA A 155 18.00 -12.44 -13.01
C ALA A 155 17.03 -13.64 -12.89
N THR A 156 15.75 -13.35 -12.73
CA THR A 156 14.71 -14.32 -12.35
C THR A 156 13.67 -14.41 -13.44
N PRO A 157 13.37 -15.64 -13.91
CA PRO A 157 12.33 -15.90 -14.91
C PRO A 157 10.93 -15.44 -14.45
N LEU A 158 10.02 -15.25 -15.41
CA LEU A 158 8.61 -14.86 -15.22
C LEU A 158 7.82 -15.70 -14.20
N ASP A 159 8.22 -16.97 -14.03
CA ASP A 159 7.64 -17.91 -13.07
C ASP A 159 7.96 -17.62 -11.59
N GLN A 160 8.65 -16.52 -11.32
CA GLN A 160 9.04 -16.11 -9.97
C GLN A 160 8.29 -14.87 -9.43
N LEU A 161 7.35 -14.30 -10.19
CA LEU A 161 6.39 -13.32 -9.68
C LEU A 161 5.09 -14.03 -9.31
N VAL A 162 4.74 -13.97 -8.03
CA VAL A 162 3.47 -14.52 -7.50
C VAL A 162 2.62 -13.36 -7.01
N ILE A 163 1.43 -13.21 -7.56
CA ILE A 163 0.46 -12.22 -7.13
C ILE A 163 -0.65 -12.93 -6.36
N GLU A 164 -0.86 -12.54 -5.11
CA GLU A 164 -1.84 -13.15 -4.22
C GLU A 164 -2.88 -12.10 -3.79
N HIS A 165 -4.15 -12.44 -3.94
CA HIS A 165 -5.27 -11.66 -3.42
C HIS A 165 -5.76 -12.25 -2.10
N VAL A 166 -5.43 -11.60 -0.99
CA VAL A 166 -5.66 -12.10 0.36
C VAL A 166 -6.78 -11.35 1.09
N ASP A 167 -7.34 -11.96 2.13
CA ASP A 167 -8.35 -11.33 2.98
C ASP A 167 -7.68 -10.51 4.07
N SER A 168 -7.83 -9.18 4.05
CA SER A 168 -7.27 -8.26 5.05
C SER A 168 -7.64 -8.62 6.49
N ARG A 169 -8.80 -9.26 6.71
CA ARG A 169 -9.23 -9.70 8.04
C ARG A 169 -8.31 -10.74 8.64
N THR A 170 -7.68 -11.55 7.81
CA THR A 170 -6.79 -12.66 8.23
C THR A 170 -5.32 -12.35 8.05
N GLU A 171 -4.98 -11.26 7.32
CA GLU A 171 -3.59 -10.91 6.99
C GLU A 171 -3.15 -9.58 7.63
N PRO A 172 -2.47 -9.64 8.79
CA PRO A 172 -1.99 -8.45 9.49
C PRO A 172 -1.02 -7.57 8.68
N CYS A 173 -0.30 -8.13 7.71
CA CYS A 173 0.61 -7.34 6.88
C CYS A 173 -0.15 -6.44 5.90
N ILE A 174 -1.32 -6.85 5.39
CA ILE A 174 -2.23 -5.99 4.62
C ILE A 174 -2.80 -4.89 5.53
N GLN A 175 -3.24 -5.23 6.75
CA GLN A 175 -3.69 -4.21 7.70
C GLN A 175 -2.59 -3.19 8.00
N ALA A 176 -1.33 -3.62 8.10
CA ALA A 176 -0.20 -2.70 8.27
C ALA A 176 0.00 -1.79 7.04
N ALA A 177 -0.22 -2.30 5.83
CA ALA A 177 -0.20 -1.51 4.60
C ALA A 177 -1.34 -0.47 4.56
N ASP A 178 -2.58 -0.82 5.00
CA ASP A 178 -3.69 0.12 5.19
C ASP A 178 -3.31 1.27 6.14
N PHE A 179 -2.62 0.95 7.26
CA PHE A 179 -2.16 1.99 8.17
C PHE A 179 -1.10 2.89 7.55
N ALA A 180 -0.17 2.35 6.77
CA ALA A 180 0.82 3.16 6.06
C ALA A 180 0.15 4.04 4.99
N ALA A 181 -0.74 3.47 4.16
CA ALA A 181 -1.49 4.20 3.16
C ALA A 181 -2.34 5.32 3.78
N GLY A 182 -3.03 5.02 4.89
CA GLY A 182 -3.86 5.98 5.63
C GLY A 182 -3.05 7.13 6.21
N ALA A 183 -1.87 6.88 6.78
CA ALA A 183 -0.98 7.90 7.33
C ALA A 183 -0.45 8.83 6.22
N VAL A 184 -0.02 8.29 5.09
CA VAL A 184 0.39 9.07 3.91
C VAL A 184 -0.80 9.87 3.37
N HIS A 185 -1.99 9.26 3.24
CA HIS A 185 -3.17 9.95 2.72
C HIS A 185 -3.59 11.13 3.61
N GLN A 186 -3.55 10.99 4.95
CA GLN A 186 -3.85 12.05 5.89
C GLN A 186 -2.86 13.22 5.75
N ARG A 187 -1.55 12.94 5.61
CA ARG A 187 -0.54 13.96 5.33
C ARG A 187 -0.90 14.82 4.12
N TYR A 188 -1.26 14.19 3.00
CA TYR A 188 -1.57 14.92 1.77
C TYR A 188 -2.94 15.59 1.78
N ARG A 189 -3.95 14.96 2.40
CA ARG A 189 -5.32 15.48 2.44
C ARG A 189 -5.48 16.63 3.41
N ASP A 190 -4.91 16.50 4.61
CA ASP A 190 -5.15 17.39 5.75
C ASP A 190 -3.95 18.27 6.07
N ASP A 191 -2.83 18.11 5.35
CA ASP A 191 -1.52 18.72 5.66
C ASP A 191 -1.08 18.39 7.10
N ASP A 192 -1.37 17.16 7.55
CA ASP A 192 -1.14 16.66 8.90
C ASP A 192 -0.11 15.52 8.90
N GLU A 193 1.09 15.80 9.38
CA GLU A 193 2.20 14.86 9.42
C GLU A 193 2.24 14.00 10.69
N THR A 194 1.30 14.16 11.60
CA THR A 194 1.32 13.49 12.93
C THR A 194 1.57 11.99 12.83
N TYR A 195 0.89 11.31 11.93
CA TYR A 195 1.02 9.87 11.76
C TYR A 195 2.11 9.48 10.75
N TYR A 196 2.31 10.30 9.72
CA TYR A 196 3.35 10.05 8.73
C TYR A 196 4.74 10.11 9.35
N SER A 197 5.02 11.08 10.23
CA SER A 197 6.31 11.21 10.89
C SER A 197 6.77 9.97 11.66
N ILE A 198 5.82 9.13 12.11
CA ILE A 198 6.13 7.86 12.79
C ILE A 198 6.75 6.85 11.82
N ILE A 199 6.26 6.80 10.58
CA ILE A 199 6.69 5.83 9.57
C ILE A 199 7.69 6.39 8.56
N GLU A 200 7.90 7.69 8.53
CA GLU A 200 8.84 8.35 7.62
C GLU A 200 10.25 7.74 7.65
N PRO A 201 10.84 7.39 8.82
CA PRO A 201 12.17 6.76 8.87
C PRO A 201 12.26 5.40 8.17
N LYS A 202 11.12 4.75 7.91
CA LYS A 202 11.03 3.48 7.17
C LYS A 202 10.68 3.66 5.70
N THR A 203 10.40 4.90 5.28
CA THR A 203 10.01 5.21 3.90
C THR A 203 11.25 5.30 3.02
N THR A 204 11.36 4.39 2.07
CA THR A 204 12.49 4.29 1.13
C THR A 204 12.15 4.79 -0.27
N ILE A 205 10.87 4.73 -0.65
CA ILE A 205 10.37 5.18 -1.96
C ILE A 205 9.13 6.04 -1.75
N ALA A 206 9.13 7.22 -2.35
CA ALA A 206 8.00 8.16 -2.35
C ALA A 206 7.77 8.67 -3.78
N LEU A 207 6.72 8.20 -4.42
CA LEU A 207 6.33 8.61 -5.77
C LEU A 207 5.15 9.60 -5.66
N ASP A 208 5.34 10.82 -6.15
CA ASP A 208 4.28 11.84 -6.21
C ASP A 208 3.93 12.10 -7.69
N PHE A 209 2.84 11.48 -8.16
CA PHE A 209 2.40 11.58 -9.54
C PHE A 209 1.69 12.89 -9.81
N PHE A 210 2.12 13.54 -10.89
CA PHE A 210 1.63 14.83 -11.37
C PHE A 210 1.98 16.03 -10.45
N LYS A 211 2.95 15.89 -9.55
CA LYS A 211 3.49 17.03 -8.80
C LYS A 211 4.07 18.06 -9.77
N GLY A 212 3.60 19.33 -9.67
CA GLY A 212 4.14 20.45 -10.44
C GLY A 212 3.63 20.62 -11.87
N ARG A 213 2.61 19.90 -12.32
CA ARG A 213 1.90 20.28 -13.56
C ARG A 213 1.03 21.53 -13.31
N GLN A 214 1.49 22.65 -13.83
CA GLN A 214 0.61 23.82 -14.00
C GLN A 214 -0.43 23.46 -15.07
N LYS A 215 -1.69 23.88 -14.84
CA LYS A 215 -2.79 23.74 -15.79
C LYS A 215 -2.57 24.59 -17.02
#